data_b86a95a1c0781f3a61a13eb62021576d
#
_entry.id   b86a95a1c0781f3a61a13eb62021576d
#
_cell.length_a   1.000
_cell.length_b   1.000
_cell.length_c   1.000
_cell.angle_alpha   90.00
_cell.angle_beta   90.00
_cell.angle_gamma   90.00
#
_symmetry.space_group_name_H-M   'P 1'
#
loop_
_entity.id
_entity.type
_entity.pdbx_description
1 polymer ?
#
loop_
_entity_poly.entity_id
_entity_poly.type
_entity_poly.pdbx_seq_one_letter_code
_entity_poly.pdbx_strand_id
1 'polypeptide(L)'
;MIRYITELPSSEWENSFPRPVVLLGSTGSIGVNTLRIIEKHPDLFQVVALAGGRNVERLIEQALRWRPPYLGIQTEEGRKALLAALPSGYEPEILVGPQGYAELASLPEASTVLSAQMGAAGLRATMAAAEAGKVICLANKESLVLAGGMLRETCARTGAVILPVDSEHNAVFQGLRGRNPETVRRIILTASGGPFRGKKRDFLATVTPAQALKHPNWSMGAKITIDSASMMNKGLEIIEAHHLYGLPLERIGVLVHPQSLVHSLVEFEDGSLMAQAGTPDMRMPIAYCLAWPLCLDAGVPPLDLARSGALTFEEPDLHSFPCLELACRTIGKGSALPVALNAANEGAVEAFLSGRIGFMDIPDIIGRALDECSAPDPASLEAIETLDHETRLRVGLWIEKV
;
A
#
# COMPACT_ATOMS: atom_id res chain seq x y z
N MET A 1 4.37 18.65 -17.81
CA MET A 1 3.68 17.49 -18.42
C MET A 1 3.38 16.50 -17.31
N ILE A 2 2.11 16.15 -17.10
CA ILE A 2 1.69 15.14 -16.11
C ILE A 2 2.16 13.78 -16.62
N ARG A 3 2.96 13.08 -15.83
CA ARG A 3 3.44 11.74 -16.18
C ARG A 3 3.01 10.75 -15.13
N TYR A 4 2.23 9.77 -15.53
CA TYR A 4 1.84 8.64 -14.68
C TYR A 4 2.96 7.59 -14.67
N ILE A 5 3.29 7.04 -13.50
CA ILE A 5 4.19 5.89 -13.39
C ILE A 5 3.42 4.56 -13.47
N THR A 6 2.14 4.64 -13.79
CA THR A 6 1.24 3.51 -14.04
C THR A 6 1.09 3.18 -15.52
N GLU A 7 1.72 3.93 -16.43
CA GLU A 7 1.67 3.66 -17.87
C GLU A 7 2.60 2.51 -18.23
N LEU A 8 2.04 1.49 -18.83
CA LEU A 8 2.81 0.32 -19.28
C LEU A 8 3.65 0.68 -20.51
N PRO A 9 4.96 0.37 -20.50
CA PRO A 9 5.89 0.82 -21.53
C PRO A 9 5.80 0.04 -22.86
N SER A 10 5.24 -1.18 -22.84
CA SER A 10 5.17 -2.02 -24.05
C SER A 10 4.00 -3.01 -24.02
N SER A 11 3.51 -3.35 -25.23
CA SER A 11 2.53 -4.43 -25.43
C SER A 11 3.09 -5.83 -25.17
N GLU A 12 4.41 -6.00 -25.07
CA GLU A 12 5.04 -7.31 -24.84
C GLU A 12 4.67 -7.89 -23.49
N TRP A 13 4.78 -7.09 -22.41
CA TRP A 13 4.38 -7.55 -21.08
C TRP A 13 2.87 -7.85 -21.00
N GLU A 14 2.03 -7.05 -21.67
CA GLU A 14 0.59 -7.25 -21.68
C GLU A 14 0.18 -8.64 -22.17
N ASN A 15 0.93 -9.18 -23.12
CA ASN A 15 0.66 -10.46 -23.78
C ASN A 15 1.54 -11.62 -23.26
N SER A 16 2.45 -11.36 -22.30
CA SER A 16 3.35 -12.39 -21.77
C SER A 16 2.68 -13.22 -20.68
N PHE A 17 2.18 -14.39 -21.05
CA PHE A 17 1.67 -15.40 -20.12
C PHE A 17 2.30 -16.77 -20.41
N PRO A 18 2.54 -17.63 -19.40
CA PRO A 18 2.35 -17.37 -17.97
C PRO A 18 3.32 -16.31 -17.43
N ARG A 19 2.82 -15.41 -16.55
CA ARG A 19 3.66 -14.39 -15.93
C ARG A 19 4.46 -14.96 -14.77
N PRO A 20 5.79 -14.79 -14.78
CA PRO A 20 6.61 -15.14 -13.62
C PRO A 20 6.51 -14.03 -12.55
N VAL A 21 6.04 -14.44 -11.36
CA VAL A 21 5.70 -13.54 -10.25
C VAL A 21 6.55 -13.82 -9.03
N VAL A 22 7.13 -12.76 -8.46
CA VAL A 22 7.71 -12.72 -7.11
C VAL A 22 6.67 -12.14 -6.15
N LEU A 23 6.39 -12.85 -5.06
CA LEU A 23 5.45 -12.45 -4.00
C LEU A 23 6.20 -12.05 -2.74
N LEU A 24 6.35 -10.75 -2.50
CA LEU A 24 6.90 -10.21 -1.25
C LEU A 24 5.77 -9.96 -0.25
N GLY A 25 5.81 -10.63 0.89
CA GLY A 25 4.72 -10.63 1.87
C GLY A 25 3.64 -11.68 1.59
N SER A 26 4.01 -12.85 1.06
CA SER A 26 3.11 -13.94 0.67
C SER A 26 2.22 -14.45 1.82
N THR A 27 2.70 -14.38 3.05
CA THR A 27 2.00 -14.84 4.25
C THR A 27 0.97 -13.87 4.81
N GLY A 28 0.96 -12.62 4.32
CA GLY A 28 0.00 -11.58 4.68
C GLY A 28 -1.33 -11.71 3.93
N SER A 29 -2.30 -10.85 4.26
CA SER A 29 -3.64 -10.87 3.65
C SER A 29 -3.59 -10.71 2.14
N ILE A 30 -2.81 -9.75 1.62
CA ILE A 30 -2.64 -9.51 0.18
C ILE A 30 -1.99 -10.73 -0.49
N GLY A 31 -0.88 -11.24 0.07
CA GLY A 31 -0.18 -12.41 -0.50
C GLY A 31 -1.05 -13.66 -0.55
N VAL A 32 -1.81 -13.94 0.51
CA VAL A 32 -2.76 -15.07 0.53
C VAL A 32 -3.85 -14.91 -0.53
N ASN A 33 -4.41 -13.72 -0.69
CA ASN A 33 -5.42 -13.46 -1.73
C ASN A 33 -4.81 -13.55 -3.14
N THR A 34 -3.55 -13.13 -3.31
CA THR A 34 -2.82 -13.30 -4.56
C THR A 34 -2.67 -14.77 -4.93
N LEU A 35 -2.25 -15.61 -3.98
CA LEU A 35 -2.12 -17.05 -4.23
C LEU A 35 -3.47 -17.70 -4.56
N ARG A 36 -4.58 -17.25 -3.98
CA ARG A 36 -5.93 -17.71 -4.36
C ARG A 36 -6.29 -17.39 -5.81
N ILE A 37 -5.89 -16.20 -6.28
CA ILE A 37 -6.09 -15.79 -7.69
C ILE A 37 -5.23 -16.64 -8.61
N ILE A 38 -3.95 -16.84 -8.29
CA ILE A 38 -3.03 -17.68 -9.07
C ILE A 38 -3.53 -19.12 -9.14
N GLU A 39 -4.02 -19.65 -8.00
CA GLU A 39 -4.61 -20.99 -7.95
C GLU A 39 -5.84 -21.16 -8.86
N LYS A 40 -6.66 -20.11 -8.96
CA LYS A 40 -7.84 -20.12 -9.83
C LYS A 40 -7.48 -20.02 -11.32
N HIS A 41 -6.31 -19.45 -11.64
CA HIS A 41 -5.83 -19.21 -13.00
C HIS A 41 -4.39 -19.74 -13.19
N PRO A 42 -4.15 -21.04 -12.99
CA PRO A 42 -2.78 -21.60 -12.93
C PRO A 42 -2.02 -21.47 -14.26
N ASP A 43 -2.71 -21.44 -15.38
CA ASP A 43 -2.09 -21.31 -16.71
C ASP A 43 -1.60 -19.90 -17.02
N LEU A 44 -1.98 -18.90 -16.20
CA LEU A 44 -1.62 -17.50 -16.42
C LEU A 44 -0.45 -17.02 -15.58
N PHE A 45 -0.04 -17.77 -14.55
CA PHE A 45 0.97 -17.31 -13.61
C PHE A 45 1.94 -18.42 -13.21
N GLN A 46 3.21 -18.03 -13.06
CA GLN A 46 4.24 -18.87 -12.49
C GLN A 46 4.79 -18.23 -11.21
N VAL A 47 4.69 -18.93 -10.09
CA VAL A 47 5.26 -18.45 -8.82
C VAL A 47 6.77 -18.72 -8.84
N VAL A 48 7.57 -17.66 -8.98
CA VAL A 48 9.04 -17.72 -8.97
C VAL A 48 9.59 -17.65 -7.56
N ALA A 49 9.05 -16.77 -6.73
CA ALA A 49 9.48 -16.63 -5.35
C ALA A 49 8.32 -16.33 -4.41
N LEU A 50 8.41 -16.86 -3.18
CA LEU A 50 7.55 -16.52 -2.06
C LEU A 50 8.37 -15.98 -0.91
N ALA A 51 8.04 -14.80 -0.41
CA ALA A 51 8.72 -14.22 0.73
C ALA A 51 7.73 -13.92 1.87
N GLY A 52 8.04 -14.41 3.05
CA GLY A 52 7.31 -14.16 4.29
C GLY A 52 8.13 -13.34 5.28
N GLY A 53 7.48 -12.82 6.33
CA GLY A 53 8.15 -12.15 7.44
C GLY A 53 8.31 -13.08 8.64
N ARG A 54 7.44 -12.91 9.65
CA ARG A 54 7.49 -13.64 10.93
C ARG A 54 6.71 -14.97 10.91
N ASN A 55 5.75 -15.14 10.00
CA ASN A 55 4.91 -16.34 9.95
C ASN A 55 5.60 -17.44 9.12
N VAL A 56 6.56 -18.12 9.74
CA VAL A 56 7.36 -19.17 9.11
C VAL A 56 6.49 -20.37 8.76
N GLU A 57 5.55 -20.76 9.64
CA GLU A 57 4.65 -21.90 9.43
C GLU A 57 3.85 -21.76 8.13
N ARG A 58 3.22 -20.60 7.95
CA ARG A 58 2.48 -20.33 6.71
C ARG A 58 3.37 -20.31 5.48
N LEU A 59 4.60 -19.81 5.60
CA LEU A 59 5.54 -19.84 4.47
C LEU A 59 5.94 -21.27 4.12
N ILE A 60 6.11 -22.16 5.11
CA ILE A 60 6.36 -23.58 4.89
C ILE A 60 5.18 -24.20 4.13
N GLU A 61 3.94 -23.99 4.57
CA GLU A 61 2.73 -24.50 3.88
C GLU A 61 2.70 -24.03 2.41
N GLN A 62 2.98 -22.74 2.18
CA GLN A 62 3.03 -22.18 0.84
C GLN A 62 4.17 -22.76 0.01
N ALA A 63 5.36 -22.92 0.58
CA ALA A 63 6.53 -23.49 -0.09
C ALA A 63 6.29 -24.95 -0.50
N LEU A 64 5.68 -25.75 0.36
CA LEU A 64 5.33 -27.15 0.05
C LEU A 64 4.30 -27.27 -1.07
N ARG A 65 3.34 -26.34 -1.12
CA ARG A 65 2.27 -26.33 -2.11
C ARG A 65 2.74 -25.85 -3.48
N TRP A 66 3.45 -24.71 -3.51
CA TRP A 66 3.80 -24.03 -4.74
C TRP A 66 5.18 -24.39 -5.29
N ARG A 67 6.07 -24.90 -4.43
CA ARG A 67 7.44 -25.31 -4.71
C ARG A 67 8.23 -24.32 -5.58
N PRO A 68 8.24 -23.00 -5.23
CA PRO A 68 8.99 -22.03 -6.02
C PRO A 68 10.50 -22.26 -5.87
N PRO A 69 11.31 -21.91 -6.87
CA PRO A 69 12.76 -22.04 -6.79
C PRO A 69 13.41 -21.13 -5.74
N TYR A 70 12.73 -20.05 -5.34
CA TYR A 70 13.26 -19.09 -4.37
C TYR A 70 12.31 -18.88 -3.21
N LEU A 71 12.86 -18.76 -2.00
CA LEU A 71 12.12 -18.37 -0.79
C LEU A 71 12.80 -17.17 -0.11
N GLY A 72 12.02 -16.29 0.53
CA GLY A 72 12.50 -15.19 1.32
C GLY A 72 11.98 -15.24 2.74
N ILE A 73 12.86 -15.00 3.72
CA ILE A 73 12.50 -14.97 5.14
C ILE A 73 13.25 -13.84 5.87
N GLN A 74 12.70 -13.33 6.95
CA GLN A 74 13.24 -12.17 7.64
C GLN A 74 14.53 -12.47 8.43
N THR A 75 14.67 -13.69 9.02
CA THR A 75 15.75 -14.02 9.94
C THR A 75 16.42 -15.35 9.63
N GLU A 76 17.65 -15.53 10.11
CA GLU A 76 18.38 -16.80 9.98
C GLU A 76 17.71 -17.94 10.75
N GLU A 77 17.03 -17.65 11.87
CA GLU A 77 16.21 -18.64 12.60
C GLU A 77 15.08 -19.15 11.73
N GLY A 78 14.40 -18.25 11.03
CA GLY A 78 13.35 -18.59 10.06
C GLY A 78 13.88 -19.44 8.91
N ARG A 79 15.10 -19.13 8.39
CA ARG A 79 15.76 -19.94 7.37
C ARG A 79 16.05 -21.37 7.85
N LYS A 80 16.56 -21.53 9.06
CA LYS A 80 16.80 -22.85 9.67
C LYS A 80 15.51 -23.64 9.81
N ALA A 81 14.43 -22.99 10.24
CA ALA A 81 13.11 -23.63 10.37
C ALA A 81 12.55 -24.07 9.01
N LEU A 82 12.69 -23.25 7.95
CA LEU A 82 12.33 -23.63 6.58
C LEU A 82 13.11 -24.85 6.13
N LEU A 83 14.45 -24.83 6.23
CA LEU A 83 15.31 -25.94 5.81
C LEU A 83 14.97 -27.26 6.52
N ALA A 84 14.62 -27.20 7.80
CA ALA A 84 14.24 -28.36 8.58
C ALA A 84 12.87 -28.95 8.18
N ALA A 85 11.99 -28.13 7.60
CA ALA A 85 10.62 -28.55 7.24
C ALA A 85 10.47 -28.97 5.77
N LEU A 86 11.42 -28.60 4.91
CA LEU A 86 11.35 -28.95 3.49
C LEU A 86 11.74 -30.41 3.26
N PRO A 87 11.01 -31.13 2.37
CA PRO A 87 11.30 -32.53 2.07
C PRO A 87 12.54 -32.66 1.22
N SER A 88 13.20 -33.84 1.27
CA SER A 88 14.29 -34.18 0.36
C SER A 88 13.82 -34.07 -1.09
N GLY A 89 14.69 -33.49 -1.95
CA GLY A 89 14.36 -33.25 -3.38
C GLY A 89 13.56 -31.96 -3.64
N TYR A 90 13.43 -31.08 -2.64
CA TYR A 90 13.01 -29.69 -2.82
C TYR A 90 14.01 -28.78 -2.10
N GLU A 91 14.90 -28.17 -2.86
CA GLU A 91 16.04 -27.39 -2.38
C GLU A 91 15.95 -25.94 -2.97
N PRO A 92 14.99 -25.13 -2.52
CA PRO A 92 14.91 -23.74 -2.98
C PRO A 92 16.10 -22.94 -2.44
N GLU A 93 16.50 -21.91 -3.19
CA GLU A 93 17.39 -20.89 -2.66
C GLU A 93 16.63 -20.03 -1.63
N ILE A 94 17.17 -19.92 -0.40
CA ILE A 94 16.54 -19.19 0.69
C ILE A 94 17.32 -17.92 1.01
N LEU A 95 16.76 -16.76 0.66
CA LEU A 95 17.33 -15.44 0.87
C LEU A 95 16.81 -14.82 2.17
N VAL A 96 17.67 -14.12 2.92
CA VAL A 96 17.36 -13.66 4.27
C VAL A 96 17.45 -12.14 4.38
N GLY A 97 16.48 -11.56 5.10
CA GLY A 97 16.48 -10.17 5.49
C GLY A 97 16.22 -9.17 4.36
N PRO A 98 16.41 -7.86 4.63
CA PRO A 98 16.10 -6.81 3.66
C PRO A 98 16.88 -6.92 2.34
N GLN A 99 18.14 -7.35 2.42
CA GLN A 99 18.95 -7.56 1.22
C GLN A 99 18.44 -8.74 0.40
N GLY A 100 18.10 -9.85 1.05
CA GLY A 100 17.51 -11.02 0.38
C GLY A 100 16.16 -10.69 -0.29
N TYR A 101 15.35 -9.86 0.33
CA TYR A 101 14.10 -9.40 -0.32
C TYR A 101 14.37 -8.51 -1.56
N ALA A 102 15.42 -7.68 -1.51
CA ALA A 102 15.82 -6.86 -2.66
C ALA A 102 16.33 -7.73 -3.80
N GLU A 103 17.10 -8.78 -3.50
CA GLU A 103 17.56 -9.76 -4.48
C GLU A 103 16.39 -10.50 -5.13
N LEU A 104 15.41 -10.97 -4.33
CA LEU A 104 14.19 -11.58 -4.86
C LEU A 104 13.41 -10.62 -5.77
N ALA A 105 13.31 -9.36 -5.40
CA ALA A 105 12.59 -8.35 -6.18
C ALA A 105 13.25 -8.05 -7.53
N SER A 106 14.53 -8.31 -7.67
CA SER A 106 15.33 -8.04 -8.87
C SER A 106 15.64 -9.28 -9.72
N LEU A 107 15.14 -10.47 -9.35
CA LEU A 107 15.38 -11.72 -10.07
C LEU A 107 15.11 -11.55 -11.59
N PRO A 108 16.08 -11.89 -12.47
CA PRO A 108 15.92 -11.74 -13.90
C PRO A 108 14.79 -12.64 -14.48
N GLU A 109 14.50 -13.77 -13.83
CA GLU A 109 13.46 -14.72 -14.23
C GLU A 109 12.03 -14.18 -13.98
N ALA A 110 11.88 -13.15 -13.17
CA ALA A 110 10.59 -12.58 -12.84
C ALA A 110 10.34 -11.25 -13.58
N SER A 111 9.23 -11.13 -14.27
CA SER A 111 8.79 -9.88 -14.89
C SER A 111 7.92 -9.03 -13.95
N THR A 112 7.29 -9.67 -12.97
CA THR A 112 6.30 -9.05 -12.11
C THR A 112 6.64 -9.27 -10.63
N VAL A 113 6.57 -8.20 -9.85
CA VAL A 113 6.77 -8.24 -8.39
C VAL A 113 5.51 -7.74 -7.70
N LEU A 114 4.88 -8.56 -6.87
CA LEU A 114 3.85 -8.08 -5.95
C LEU A 114 4.52 -7.68 -4.64
N SER A 115 4.54 -6.37 -4.37
CA SER A 115 5.11 -5.79 -3.16
C SER A 115 4.04 -5.57 -2.10
N ALA A 116 3.96 -6.48 -1.11
CA ALA A 116 2.98 -6.48 -0.03
C ALA A 116 3.61 -6.61 1.37
N GLN A 117 4.84 -6.16 1.52
CA GLN A 117 5.47 -5.99 2.82
C GLN A 117 4.85 -4.78 3.54
N MET A 118 4.80 -4.80 4.88
CA MET A 118 4.17 -3.72 5.64
C MET A 118 5.16 -2.60 5.99
N GLY A 119 4.68 -1.36 5.94
CA GLY A 119 5.42 -0.18 6.41
C GLY A 119 6.72 0.08 5.65
N ALA A 120 7.65 0.76 6.27
CA ALA A 120 8.95 1.12 5.70
C ALA A 120 9.79 -0.10 5.23
N ALA A 121 9.56 -1.30 5.78
CA ALA A 121 10.30 -2.52 5.44
C ALA A 121 10.16 -2.95 3.96
N GLY A 122 9.10 -2.50 3.27
CA GLY A 122 8.90 -2.80 1.84
C GLY A 122 9.70 -1.92 0.89
N LEU A 123 10.25 -0.80 1.37
CA LEU A 123 10.86 0.23 0.52
C LEU A 123 12.05 -0.30 -0.28
N ARG A 124 13.00 -0.96 0.38
CA ARG A 124 14.25 -1.44 -0.27
C ARG A 124 13.96 -2.44 -1.39
N ALA A 125 13.06 -3.37 -1.16
CA ALA A 125 12.67 -4.36 -2.17
C ALA A 125 11.86 -3.73 -3.32
N THR A 126 10.96 -2.78 -3.03
CA THR A 126 10.22 -2.04 -4.05
C THR A 126 11.17 -1.22 -4.94
N MET A 127 12.17 -0.58 -4.35
CA MET A 127 13.17 0.17 -5.11
C MET A 127 14.04 -0.77 -5.97
N ALA A 128 14.48 -1.93 -5.44
CA ALA A 128 15.23 -2.91 -6.20
C ALA A 128 14.43 -3.44 -7.41
N ALA A 129 13.14 -3.67 -7.25
CA ALA A 129 12.25 -4.02 -8.37
C ALA A 129 12.18 -2.90 -9.42
N ALA A 130 12.09 -1.64 -8.98
CA ALA A 130 12.08 -0.49 -9.90
C ALA A 130 13.41 -0.33 -10.64
N GLU A 131 14.54 -0.49 -9.93
CA GLU A 131 15.87 -0.48 -10.55
C GLU A 131 16.06 -1.60 -11.60
N ALA A 132 15.44 -2.75 -11.37
CA ALA A 132 15.46 -3.89 -12.30
C ALA A 132 14.41 -3.78 -13.43
N GLY A 133 13.69 -2.64 -13.57
CA GLY A 133 12.73 -2.42 -14.65
C GLY A 133 11.48 -3.30 -14.60
N LYS A 134 11.08 -3.76 -13.39
CA LYS A 134 9.95 -4.69 -13.23
C LYS A 134 8.60 -3.98 -13.30
N VAL A 135 7.55 -4.77 -13.60
CA VAL A 135 6.18 -4.37 -13.31
C VAL A 135 5.87 -4.68 -11.84
N ILE A 136 5.57 -3.65 -11.08
CA ILE A 136 5.40 -3.71 -9.62
C ILE A 136 3.92 -3.56 -9.28
N CYS A 137 3.26 -4.65 -8.86
CA CYS A 137 1.94 -4.61 -8.25
C CYS A 137 2.10 -4.15 -6.80
N LEU A 138 1.94 -2.85 -6.56
CA LEU A 138 2.27 -2.22 -5.28
C LEU A 138 1.07 -2.21 -4.34
N ALA A 139 1.18 -2.97 -3.24
CA ALA A 139 0.26 -2.92 -2.10
C ALA A 139 0.89 -2.21 -0.87
N ASN A 140 2.19 -1.97 -0.88
CA ASN A 140 2.92 -1.22 0.14
C ASN A 140 2.96 0.27 -0.20
N LYS A 141 1.93 0.99 0.20
CA LYS A 141 1.80 2.44 -0.07
C LYS A 141 2.92 3.26 0.59
N GLU A 142 3.44 2.78 1.71
CA GLU A 142 4.49 3.45 2.44
C GLU A 142 5.76 3.64 1.60
N SER A 143 6.04 2.76 0.64
CA SER A 143 7.17 2.95 -0.29
C SER A 143 7.04 4.23 -1.13
N LEU A 144 5.84 4.58 -1.60
CA LEU A 144 5.59 5.84 -2.31
C LEU A 144 5.58 7.05 -1.37
N VAL A 145 5.11 6.88 -0.13
CA VAL A 145 5.17 7.94 0.88
C VAL A 145 6.62 8.30 1.21
N LEU A 146 7.47 7.30 1.42
CA LEU A 146 8.86 7.48 1.83
C LEU A 146 9.78 7.93 0.70
N ALA A 147 9.62 7.37 -0.49
CA ALA A 147 10.55 7.53 -1.62
C ALA A 147 9.86 7.82 -2.95
N GLY A 148 8.67 8.42 -2.95
CA GLY A 148 7.88 8.61 -4.16
C GLY A 148 8.61 9.38 -5.26
N GLY A 149 9.36 10.42 -4.93
CA GLY A 149 10.20 11.16 -5.88
C GLY A 149 11.26 10.25 -6.52
N MET A 150 12.02 9.50 -5.71
CA MET A 150 13.05 8.57 -6.20
C MET A 150 12.44 7.45 -7.05
N LEU A 151 11.30 6.89 -6.64
CA LEU A 151 10.60 5.85 -7.41
C LEU A 151 10.15 6.39 -8.78
N ARG A 152 9.62 7.62 -8.84
CA ARG A 152 9.25 8.26 -10.10
C ARG A 152 10.44 8.43 -11.05
N GLU A 153 11.57 8.92 -10.53
CA GLU A 153 12.81 9.08 -11.30
C GLU A 153 13.35 7.73 -11.79
N THR A 154 13.35 6.73 -10.90
CA THR A 154 13.78 5.37 -11.24
C THR A 154 12.89 4.74 -12.30
N CYS A 155 11.57 4.78 -12.15
CA CYS A 155 10.64 4.30 -13.17
C CYS A 155 10.84 5.01 -14.52
N ALA A 156 11.08 6.33 -14.49
CA ALA A 156 11.35 7.09 -15.71
C ALA A 156 12.64 6.66 -16.43
N ARG A 157 13.64 6.25 -15.67
CA ARG A 157 14.97 5.82 -16.18
C ARG A 157 14.98 4.36 -16.63
N THR A 158 14.36 3.46 -15.89
CA THR A 158 14.44 2.01 -16.10
C THR A 158 13.30 1.45 -16.97
N GLY A 159 12.21 2.21 -17.09
CA GLY A 159 10.96 1.72 -17.70
C GLY A 159 10.13 0.86 -16.75
N ALA A 160 10.48 0.77 -15.46
CA ALA A 160 9.64 0.11 -14.47
C ALA A 160 8.27 0.80 -14.37
N VAL A 161 7.25 0.01 -14.04
CA VAL A 161 5.86 0.46 -13.92
C VAL A 161 5.29 0.06 -12.57
N ILE A 162 4.55 0.96 -11.94
CA ILE A 162 3.85 0.67 -10.69
C ILE A 162 2.34 0.54 -10.96
N LEU A 163 1.79 -0.65 -10.74
CA LEU A 163 0.36 -0.93 -10.78
C LEU A 163 -0.20 -0.92 -9.35
N PRO A 164 -1.11 0.00 -9.02
CA PRO A 164 -1.60 0.15 -7.66
C PRO A 164 -2.55 -0.97 -7.28
N VAL A 165 -2.23 -1.69 -6.21
CA VAL A 165 -3.09 -2.73 -5.61
C VAL A 165 -4.06 -2.12 -4.60
N ASP A 166 -3.73 -0.97 -4.01
CA ASP A 166 -4.67 -0.25 -3.14
C ASP A 166 -5.96 0.06 -3.92
N SER A 167 -7.14 -0.22 -3.30
CA SER A 167 -8.42 -0.25 -4.03
C SER A 167 -8.78 1.10 -4.64
N GLU A 168 -8.50 2.19 -3.94
CA GLU A 168 -8.81 3.55 -4.38
C GLU A 168 -7.93 3.96 -5.57
N HIS A 169 -6.65 3.65 -5.50
CA HIS A 169 -5.72 3.96 -6.60
C HIS A 169 -5.94 3.04 -7.80
N ASN A 170 -6.27 1.78 -7.56
CA ASN A 170 -6.67 0.86 -8.61
C ASN A 170 -7.92 1.36 -9.34
N ALA A 171 -8.90 1.90 -8.61
CA ALA A 171 -10.10 2.50 -9.19
C ALA A 171 -9.77 3.71 -10.08
N VAL A 172 -8.86 4.59 -9.63
CA VAL A 172 -8.36 5.70 -10.46
C VAL A 172 -7.64 5.17 -11.70
N PHE A 173 -6.75 4.18 -11.55
CA PHE A 173 -6.04 3.56 -12.67
C PHE A 173 -7.00 2.99 -13.72
N GLN A 174 -8.08 2.31 -13.30
CA GLN A 174 -9.13 1.84 -14.19
C GLN A 174 -9.88 2.99 -14.89
N GLY A 175 -10.21 4.05 -14.15
CA GLY A 175 -10.93 5.23 -14.66
C GLY A 175 -10.12 6.06 -15.68
N LEU A 176 -8.80 5.98 -15.60
CA LEU A 176 -7.88 6.68 -16.51
C LEU A 176 -7.57 5.90 -17.79
N ARG A 177 -7.95 4.62 -17.86
CA ARG A 177 -7.65 3.77 -19.01
C ARG A 177 -8.14 4.35 -20.33
N GLY A 178 -7.20 4.51 -21.28
CA GLY A 178 -7.50 5.03 -22.63
C GLY A 178 -7.90 6.50 -22.67
N ARG A 179 -7.72 7.24 -21.58
CA ARG A 179 -7.99 8.66 -21.48
C ARG A 179 -6.71 9.48 -21.60
N ASN A 180 -6.83 10.68 -22.18
CA ASN A 180 -5.74 11.63 -22.19
C ASN A 180 -5.55 12.21 -20.77
N PRO A 181 -4.36 12.07 -20.14
CA PRO A 181 -4.08 12.62 -18.82
C PRO A 181 -4.36 14.12 -18.66
N GLU A 182 -4.22 14.88 -19.74
CA GLU A 182 -4.45 16.34 -19.74
C GLU A 182 -5.93 16.71 -19.62
N THR A 183 -6.85 15.78 -19.92
CA THR A 183 -8.29 15.98 -19.77
C THR A 183 -8.82 15.66 -18.37
N VAL A 184 -7.97 15.17 -17.48
CA VAL A 184 -8.34 14.91 -16.09
C VAL A 184 -8.36 16.22 -15.33
N ARG A 185 -9.50 16.62 -14.80
CA ARG A 185 -9.62 17.79 -13.93
C ARG A 185 -9.11 17.53 -12.52
N ARG A 186 -9.59 16.44 -11.92
CA ARG A 186 -9.15 15.94 -10.61
C ARG A 186 -9.51 14.48 -10.42
N ILE A 187 -8.85 13.87 -9.43
CA ILE A 187 -9.26 12.56 -8.89
C ILE A 187 -9.89 12.76 -7.51
N ILE A 188 -10.79 11.85 -7.12
CA ILE A 188 -11.47 11.89 -5.82
C ILE A 188 -11.35 10.51 -5.20
N LEU A 189 -10.59 10.41 -4.12
CA LEU A 189 -10.43 9.19 -3.35
C LEU A 189 -11.61 9.06 -2.37
N THR A 190 -12.22 7.90 -2.30
CA THR A 190 -13.27 7.64 -1.31
C THR A 190 -12.67 7.07 -0.03
N ALA A 191 -13.31 7.30 1.10
CA ALA A 191 -12.96 6.76 2.39
C ALA A 191 -14.19 6.17 3.07
N SER A 192 -14.06 5.06 3.81
CA SER A 192 -15.18 4.55 4.63
C SER A 192 -15.59 5.50 5.76
N GLY A 193 -14.68 6.40 6.16
CA GLY A 193 -14.81 7.23 7.36
C GLY A 193 -14.42 6.51 8.65
N GLY A 194 -14.06 5.22 8.57
CA GLY A 194 -13.64 4.42 9.71
C GLY A 194 -14.76 4.16 10.74
N PRO A 195 -14.41 3.52 11.88
CA PRO A 195 -15.39 3.15 12.92
C PRO A 195 -15.96 4.35 13.70
N PHE A 196 -15.33 5.53 13.57
CA PHE A 196 -15.70 6.72 14.35
C PHE A 196 -16.31 7.83 13.50
N ARG A 197 -16.77 7.54 12.28
CA ARG A 197 -17.47 8.51 11.44
C ARG A 197 -18.60 9.21 12.22
N GLY A 198 -18.62 10.56 12.15
CA GLY A 198 -19.61 11.40 12.85
C GLY A 198 -19.34 11.61 14.34
N LYS A 199 -18.30 11.01 14.92
CA LYS A 199 -17.91 11.27 16.32
C LYS A 199 -17.05 12.53 16.41
N LYS A 200 -17.13 13.22 17.55
CA LYS A 200 -16.39 14.46 17.84
C LYS A 200 -15.19 14.19 18.75
N ARG A 201 -14.27 15.15 18.84
CA ARG A 201 -13.00 15.04 19.58
C ARG A 201 -13.16 14.53 21.02
N ASP A 202 -14.16 15.00 21.75
CA ASP A 202 -14.40 14.60 23.16
C ASP A 202 -14.67 13.09 23.27
N PHE A 203 -15.44 12.53 22.32
CA PHE A 203 -15.63 11.08 22.26
C PHE A 203 -14.32 10.37 21.85
N LEU A 204 -13.62 10.90 20.86
CA LEU A 204 -12.38 10.30 20.34
C LEU A 204 -11.28 10.24 21.41
N ALA A 205 -11.23 11.19 22.32
CA ALA A 205 -10.29 11.21 23.44
C ALA A 205 -10.47 10.01 24.41
N THR A 206 -11.62 9.36 24.38
CA THR A 206 -11.95 8.24 25.29
C THR A 206 -11.92 6.86 24.63
N VAL A 207 -11.63 6.78 23.32
CA VAL A 207 -11.72 5.50 22.60
C VAL A 207 -10.53 4.59 22.91
N THR A 208 -10.81 3.30 22.94
CA THR A 208 -9.82 2.25 23.21
C THR A 208 -9.36 1.57 21.92
N PRO A 209 -8.19 0.90 21.94
CA PRO A 209 -7.74 0.10 20.80
C PRO A 209 -8.78 -0.92 20.32
N ALA A 210 -9.46 -1.60 21.25
CA ALA A 210 -10.49 -2.59 20.93
C ALA A 210 -11.70 -1.98 20.18
N GLN A 211 -12.03 -0.72 20.42
CA GLN A 211 -13.06 -0.01 19.67
C GLN A 211 -12.55 0.42 18.29
N ALA A 212 -11.33 0.92 18.21
CA ALA A 212 -10.72 1.39 16.98
C ALA A 212 -10.46 0.27 15.97
N LEU A 213 -10.21 -0.96 16.43
CA LEU A 213 -10.00 -2.14 15.59
C LEU A 213 -11.29 -2.69 14.93
N LYS A 214 -12.47 -2.16 15.25
CA LYS A 214 -13.76 -2.60 14.67
C LYS A 214 -14.10 -1.82 13.40
N HIS A 215 -13.40 -2.12 12.30
CA HIS A 215 -13.72 -1.49 11.02
C HIS A 215 -15.08 -1.98 10.48
N PRO A 216 -15.95 -1.08 9.95
CA PRO A 216 -17.32 -1.45 9.54
C PRO A 216 -17.38 -2.36 8.31
N ASN A 217 -16.49 -2.20 7.33
CA ASN A 217 -16.61 -2.84 6.00
C ASN A 217 -15.44 -3.78 5.66
N TRP A 218 -14.24 -3.55 6.22
CA TRP A 218 -13.03 -4.25 5.84
C TRP A 218 -12.44 -5.06 7.01
N SER A 219 -11.98 -6.26 6.71
CA SER A 219 -11.14 -7.05 7.62
C SER A 219 -9.67 -6.82 7.27
N MET A 220 -8.98 -6.03 8.06
CA MET A 220 -7.63 -5.56 7.78
C MET A 220 -6.67 -5.83 8.94
N GLY A 221 -5.36 -5.64 8.69
CA GLY A 221 -4.36 -5.65 9.76
C GLY A 221 -4.55 -4.52 10.78
N ALA A 222 -4.01 -4.68 11.98
CA ALA A 222 -4.21 -3.73 13.07
C ALA A 222 -3.76 -2.30 12.71
N LYS A 223 -2.55 -2.14 12.15
CA LYS A 223 -2.00 -0.81 11.79
C LYS A 223 -2.93 -0.05 10.84
N ILE A 224 -3.27 -0.64 9.69
CA ILE A 224 -4.11 0.02 8.68
C ILE A 224 -5.55 0.28 9.21
N THR A 225 -6.03 -0.54 10.15
CA THR A 225 -7.34 -0.31 10.79
C THR A 225 -7.32 0.95 11.65
N ILE A 226 -6.23 1.20 12.41
CA ILE A 226 -6.07 2.45 13.17
C ILE A 226 -5.85 3.64 12.23
N ASP A 227 -5.09 3.47 11.14
CA ASP A 227 -4.93 4.51 10.12
C ASP A 227 -6.28 4.88 9.48
N SER A 228 -7.16 3.91 9.25
CA SER A 228 -8.52 4.18 8.78
C SER A 228 -9.35 4.92 9.83
N ALA A 229 -9.25 4.52 11.11
CA ALA A 229 -9.97 5.15 12.21
C ALA A 229 -9.57 6.62 12.42
N SER A 230 -8.29 6.97 12.21
CA SER A 230 -7.74 8.32 12.34
C SER A 230 -7.80 9.14 11.05
N MET A 231 -8.24 8.57 9.93
CA MET A 231 -8.14 9.12 8.58
C MET A 231 -6.70 9.26 8.05
N MET A 232 -5.68 8.76 8.76
CA MET A 232 -4.31 8.76 8.27
C MET A 232 -4.16 7.86 7.03
N ASN A 233 -4.87 6.74 6.96
CA ASN A 233 -4.86 5.90 5.75
C ASN A 233 -5.15 6.72 4.49
N LYS A 234 -6.19 7.57 4.54
CA LYS A 234 -6.53 8.45 3.43
C LYS A 234 -5.47 9.53 3.20
N GLY A 235 -4.84 10.01 4.26
CA GLY A 235 -3.69 10.92 4.17
C GLY A 235 -2.51 10.29 3.41
N LEU A 236 -2.13 9.06 3.75
CA LEU A 236 -1.07 8.32 3.04
C LEU A 236 -1.45 8.07 1.58
N GLU A 237 -2.71 7.77 1.31
CA GLU A 237 -3.22 7.56 -0.03
C GLU A 237 -3.21 8.82 -0.91
N ILE A 238 -3.40 10.02 -0.36
CA ILE A 238 -3.22 11.28 -1.10
C ILE A 238 -1.76 11.44 -1.54
N ILE A 239 -0.80 11.13 -0.66
CA ILE A 239 0.63 11.18 -0.99
C ILE A 239 0.95 10.14 -2.08
N GLU A 240 0.42 8.92 -1.94
CA GLU A 240 0.56 7.86 -2.95
C GLU A 240 -0.01 8.31 -4.31
N ALA A 241 -1.23 8.86 -4.36
CA ALA A 241 -1.87 9.36 -5.57
C ALA A 241 -1.06 10.47 -6.23
N HIS A 242 -0.52 11.41 -5.43
CA HIS A 242 0.37 12.46 -5.91
C HIS A 242 1.56 11.87 -6.69
N HIS A 243 2.19 10.83 -6.15
CA HIS A 243 3.33 10.20 -6.80
C HIS A 243 2.94 9.27 -7.97
N LEU A 244 1.87 8.50 -7.86
CA LEU A 244 1.40 7.62 -8.95
C LEU A 244 1.02 8.42 -10.21
N TYR A 245 0.27 9.48 -10.02
CA TYR A 245 -0.35 10.22 -11.13
C TYR A 245 0.29 11.58 -11.41
N GLY A 246 1.25 12.03 -10.58
CA GLY A 246 1.91 13.33 -10.76
C GLY A 246 0.96 14.51 -10.64
N LEU A 247 -0.16 14.33 -9.94
CA LEU A 247 -1.15 15.39 -9.74
C LEU A 247 -0.78 16.24 -8.53
N PRO A 248 -0.92 17.57 -8.59
CA PRO A 248 -0.76 18.44 -7.43
C PRO A 248 -1.94 18.23 -6.45
N LEU A 249 -1.74 18.62 -5.18
CA LEU A 249 -2.70 18.39 -4.11
C LEU A 249 -4.11 18.93 -4.43
N GLU A 250 -4.18 20.10 -5.08
CA GLU A 250 -5.43 20.78 -5.44
C GLU A 250 -6.30 19.97 -6.41
N ARG A 251 -5.70 18.97 -7.06
CA ARG A 251 -6.37 18.05 -8.00
C ARG A 251 -6.65 16.68 -7.39
N ILE A 252 -6.47 16.50 -6.08
CA ILE A 252 -6.74 15.26 -5.36
C ILE A 252 -7.74 15.56 -4.25
N GLY A 253 -9.00 15.19 -4.48
CA GLY A 253 -10.09 15.34 -3.50
C GLY A 253 -10.30 14.08 -2.66
N VAL A 254 -11.00 14.24 -1.55
CA VAL A 254 -11.45 13.13 -0.68
C VAL A 254 -12.94 13.28 -0.41
N LEU A 255 -13.68 12.18 -0.49
CA LEU A 255 -15.05 12.06 -0.02
C LEU A 255 -15.19 10.84 0.91
N VAL A 256 -15.94 11.00 1.98
CA VAL A 256 -16.35 9.89 2.83
C VAL A 256 -17.55 9.20 2.17
N HIS A 257 -17.40 7.91 1.87
CA HIS A 257 -18.41 7.04 1.29
C HIS A 257 -18.59 5.80 2.17
N PRO A 258 -19.52 5.84 3.15
CA PRO A 258 -19.60 4.82 4.20
C PRO A 258 -19.89 3.41 3.68
N GLN A 259 -20.57 3.29 2.55
CA GLN A 259 -20.89 2.00 1.93
C GLN A 259 -19.65 1.32 1.31
N SER A 260 -18.61 2.08 1.01
CA SER A 260 -17.36 1.60 0.39
C SER A 260 -17.57 0.80 -0.91
N LEU A 261 -18.63 1.09 -1.65
CA LEU A 261 -18.97 0.45 -2.94
C LEU A 261 -18.37 1.18 -4.14
N VAL A 262 -18.26 2.51 -4.04
CA VAL A 262 -17.48 3.34 -4.99
C VAL A 262 -16.09 3.50 -4.40
N HIS A 263 -15.07 3.01 -5.11
CA HIS A 263 -13.70 3.00 -4.61
C HIS A 263 -12.94 4.29 -4.92
N SER A 264 -13.19 4.94 -6.05
CA SER A 264 -12.73 6.31 -6.38
C SER A 264 -13.45 6.84 -7.61
N LEU A 265 -13.24 8.15 -7.87
CA LEU A 265 -13.82 8.83 -9.02
C LEU A 265 -12.74 9.64 -9.75
N VAL A 266 -12.90 9.78 -11.06
CA VAL A 266 -12.11 10.66 -11.93
C VAL A 266 -13.04 11.67 -12.56
N GLU A 267 -12.79 12.96 -12.33
CA GLU A 267 -13.51 14.08 -12.93
C GLU A 267 -12.72 14.63 -14.11
N PHE A 268 -13.38 14.83 -15.25
CA PHE A 268 -12.77 15.32 -16.48
C PHE A 268 -13.16 16.78 -16.74
N GLU A 269 -12.41 17.45 -17.66
CA GLU A 269 -12.60 18.86 -17.99
C GLU A 269 -13.99 19.17 -18.61
N ASP A 270 -14.63 18.19 -19.23
CA ASP A 270 -16.01 18.30 -19.75
C ASP A 270 -17.10 18.21 -18.66
N GLY A 271 -16.69 18.03 -17.38
CA GLY A 271 -17.58 17.87 -16.25
C GLY A 271 -18.10 16.43 -16.06
N SER A 272 -17.72 15.49 -16.91
CA SER A 272 -18.07 14.08 -16.70
C SER A 272 -17.32 13.48 -15.51
N LEU A 273 -17.98 12.56 -14.79
CA LEU A 273 -17.43 11.87 -13.63
C LEU A 273 -17.45 10.37 -13.86
N MET A 274 -16.29 9.73 -13.81
CA MET A 274 -16.13 8.29 -13.91
C MET A 274 -15.95 7.73 -12.50
N ALA A 275 -16.76 6.76 -12.10
CA ALA A 275 -16.66 6.07 -10.83
C ALA A 275 -16.40 4.58 -11.07
N GLN A 276 -15.40 4.02 -10.40
CA GLN A 276 -15.25 2.57 -10.33
C GLN A 276 -15.98 2.07 -9.09
N ALA A 277 -16.87 1.10 -9.26
CA ALA A 277 -17.64 0.51 -8.18
C ALA A 277 -17.49 -1.02 -8.17
N GLY A 278 -17.51 -1.59 -6.97
CA GLY A 278 -17.41 -3.04 -6.78
C GLY A 278 -17.66 -3.43 -5.33
N THR A 279 -17.79 -4.73 -5.09
CA THR A 279 -17.81 -5.30 -3.74
C THR A 279 -16.47 -5.01 -3.04
N PRO A 280 -16.44 -4.61 -1.75
CA PRO A 280 -15.18 -4.36 -1.04
C PRO A 280 -14.38 -5.66 -0.83
N ASP A 281 -13.52 -6.00 -1.78
CA ASP A 281 -12.69 -7.19 -1.74
C ASP A 281 -11.37 -6.96 -2.49
N MET A 282 -10.25 -7.14 -1.78
CA MET A 282 -8.91 -6.91 -2.34
C MET A 282 -8.56 -7.87 -3.49
N ARG A 283 -9.26 -8.97 -3.67
CA ARG A 283 -9.01 -9.88 -4.80
C ARG A 283 -9.26 -9.21 -6.15
N MET A 284 -10.18 -8.23 -6.21
CA MET A 284 -10.44 -7.50 -7.47
C MET A 284 -9.23 -6.66 -7.91
N PRO A 285 -8.72 -5.70 -7.13
CA PRO A 285 -7.56 -4.92 -7.54
C PRO A 285 -6.29 -5.76 -7.69
N ILE A 286 -6.11 -6.82 -6.90
CA ILE A 286 -4.99 -7.76 -7.05
C ILE A 286 -5.08 -8.46 -8.41
N ALA A 287 -6.22 -9.05 -8.75
CA ALA A 287 -6.42 -9.74 -10.02
C ALA A 287 -6.23 -8.78 -11.22
N TYR A 288 -6.74 -7.55 -11.09
CA TYR A 288 -6.60 -6.54 -12.12
C TYR A 288 -5.14 -6.16 -12.39
N CYS A 289 -4.33 -5.95 -11.34
CA CYS A 289 -2.91 -5.64 -11.49
C CYS A 289 -2.12 -6.82 -12.04
N LEU A 290 -2.34 -8.03 -11.52
CA LEU A 290 -1.59 -9.22 -11.94
C LEU A 290 -1.88 -9.60 -13.38
N ALA A 291 -3.11 -9.46 -13.83
CA ALA A 291 -3.56 -9.97 -15.12
C ALA A 291 -3.68 -8.90 -16.21
N TRP A 292 -3.44 -7.63 -15.88
CA TRP A 292 -3.54 -6.56 -16.87
C TRP A 292 -2.97 -6.97 -18.24
N PRO A 293 -3.66 -6.71 -19.37
CA PRO A 293 -4.95 -5.99 -19.49
C PRO A 293 -6.18 -6.88 -19.36
N LEU A 294 -6.04 -8.15 -18.96
CA LEU A 294 -7.16 -9.09 -18.84
C LEU A 294 -7.98 -8.78 -17.57
N CYS A 295 -9.30 -8.98 -17.66
CA CYS A 295 -10.18 -8.98 -16.50
C CYS A 295 -10.47 -10.44 -16.12
N LEU A 296 -9.87 -10.91 -15.02
CA LEU A 296 -10.06 -12.26 -14.53
C LEU A 296 -11.21 -12.36 -13.54
N ASP A 297 -11.81 -13.53 -13.47
CA ASP A 297 -12.72 -13.87 -12.37
C ASP A 297 -11.93 -14.00 -11.05
N ALA A 298 -12.01 -12.96 -10.23
CA ALA A 298 -11.36 -12.90 -8.91
C ALA A 298 -12.08 -13.77 -7.85
N GLY A 299 -13.18 -14.44 -8.19
CA GLY A 299 -14.01 -15.20 -7.25
C GLY A 299 -14.78 -14.30 -6.26
N VAL A 300 -15.03 -13.05 -6.64
CA VAL A 300 -15.79 -12.06 -5.87
C VAL A 300 -17.21 -11.99 -6.42
N PRO A 301 -18.24 -12.04 -5.57
CA PRO A 301 -19.61 -11.84 -6.03
C PRO A 301 -19.79 -10.49 -6.73
N PRO A 302 -20.51 -10.41 -7.85
CA PRO A 302 -20.78 -9.16 -8.53
C PRO A 302 -21.62 -8.22 -7.64
N LEU A 303 -21.35 -6.92 -7.76
CA LEU A 303 -22.14 -5.90 -7.07
C LEU A 303 -23.54 -5.80 -7.66
N ASP A 304 -24.56 -5.95 -6.82
CA ASP A 304 -25.97 -5.74 -7.16
C ASP A 304 -26.40 -4.32 -6.74
N LEU A 305 -26.36 -3.37 -7.65
CA LEU A 305 -26.73 -1.98 -7.39
C LEU A 305 -28.18 -1.82 -6.96
N ALA A 306 -29.11 -2.67 -7.44
CA ALA A 306 -30.51 -2.60 -7.06
C ALA A 306 -30.75 -2.92 -5.59
N ARG A 307 -29.86 -3.70 -4.99
CA ARG A 307 -29.91 -4.08 -3.56
C ARG A 307 -29.00 -3.25 -2.66
N SER A 308 -28.12 -2.45 -3.25
CA SER A 308 -27.11 -1.69 -2.48
C SER A 308 -27.69 -0.49 -1.72
N GLY A 309 -28.93 -0.09 -1.99
CA GLY A 309 -29.56 1.09 -1.38
C GLY A 309 -28.96 2.40 -1.89
N ALA A 310 -29.10 3.45 -1.09
CA ALA A 310 -28.56 4.77 -1.42
C ALA A 310 -27.03 4.81 -1.24
N LEU A 311 -26.32 5.37 -2.21
CA LEU A 311 -24.92 5.72 -2.11
C LEU A 311 -24.80 7.15 -1.58
N THR A 312 -24.10 7.33 -0.48
CA THR A 312 -23.96 8.64 0.18
C THR A 312 -22.50 9.08 0.18
N PHE A 313 -22.30 10.40 0.06
CA PHE A 313 -20.98 11.02 0.05
C PHE A 313 -20.99 12.22 0.97
N GLU A 314 -19.94 12.38 1.78
CA GLU A 314 -19.81 13.43 2.78
C GLU A 314 -18.39 14.03 2.68
N GLU A 315 -18.25 15.32 3.02
CA GLU A 315 -16.93 15.93 3.21
C GLU A 315 -16.26 15.36 4.47
N PRO A 316 -14.93 15.17 4.47
CA PRO A 316 -14.22 14.71 5.66
C PRO A 316 -14.22 15.76 6.78
N ASP A 317 -14.44 15.33 8.05
CA ASP A 317 -14.35 16.21 9.22
C ASP A 317 -12.87 16.36 9.66
N LEU A 318 -12.17 17.33 9.08
CA LEU A 318 -10.74 17.57 9.35
C LEU A 318 -10.50 18.02 10.81
N HIS A 319 -11.49 18.65 11.44
CA HIS A 319 -11.37 19.07 12.84
C HIS A 319 -11.33 17.88 13.81
N SER A 320 -12.19 16.90 13.60
CA SER A 320 -12.23 15.69 14.42
C SER A 320 -11.12 14.68 14.02
N PHE A 321 -10.70 14.68 12.75
CA PHE A 321 -9.70 13.75 12.20
C PHE A 321 -8.54 14.49 11.53
N PRO A 322 -7.64 15.13 12.31
CA PRO A 322 -6.62 16.03 11.77
C PRO A 322 -5.49 15.31 11.02
N CYS A 323 -5.35 13.97 11.14
CA CYS A 323 -4.30 13.20 10.46
C CYS A 323 -4.34 13.36 8.93
N LEU A 324 -5.53 13.51 8.33
CA LEU A 324 -5.68 13.75 6.90
C LEU A 324 -5.03 15.10 6.50
N GLU A 325 -5.29 16.16 7.25
CA GLU A 325 -4.68 17.48 7.00
C GLU A 325 -3.17 17.46 7.22
N LEU A 326 -2.68 16.77 8.26
CA LEU A 326 -1.26 16.61 8.54
C LEU A 326 -0.52 15.96 7.35
N ALA A 327 -1.11 14.93 6.74
CA ALA A 327 -0.55 14.30 5.55
C ALA A 327 -0.53 15.27 4.34
N CYS A 328 -1.61 16.00 4.09
CA CYS A 328 -1.68 17.02 3.04
C CYS A 328 -0.59 18.10 3.20
N ARG A 329 -0.25 18.48 4.43
CA ARG A 329 0.81 19.46 4.72
C ARG A 329 2.20 19.05 4.20
N THR A 330 2.46 17.77 3.97
CA THR A 330 3.78 17.28 3.54
C THR A 330 3.99 17.39 2.03
N ILE A 331 2.92 17.42 1.23
CA ILE A 331 3.00 17.42 -0.22
C ILE A 331 3.57 18.76 -0.73
N GLY A 332 4.60 18.69 -1.58
CA GLY A 332 5.25 19.85 -2.16
C GLY A 332 6.18 20.62 -1.21
N LYS A 333 6.44 20.10 0.00
CA LYS A 333 7.32 20.74 1.00
C LYS A 333 8.61 19.95 1.26
N GLY A 334 9.07 19.19 0.27
CA GLY A 334 10.25 18.35 0.38
C GLY A 334 9.93 16.89 0.73
N SER A 335 10.93 16.05 0.56
CA SER A 335 10.80 14.58 0.77
C SER A 335 11.09 14.13 2.21
N ALA A 336 11.64 15.01 3.06
CA ALA A 336 11.89 14.68 4.48
C ALA A 336 10.58 14.58 5.30
N LEU A 337 9.62 15.47 5.03
CA LEU A 337 8.37 15.53 5.80
C LEU A 337 7.51 14.26 5.67
N PRO A 338 7.28 13.65 4.48
CA PRO A 338 6.57 12.38 4.39
C PRO A 338 7.26 11.24 5.14
N VAL A 339 8.60 11.21 5.19
CA VAL A 339 9.35 10.23 5.99
C VAL A 339 9.07 10.42 7.48
N ALA A 340 9.16 11.66 7.97
CA ALA A 340 8.86 11.98 9.37
C ALA A 340 7.39 11.66 9.73
N LEU A 341 6.44 11.98 8.83
CA LEU A 341 5.02 11.64 8.98
C LEU A 341 4.83 10.14 9.19
N ASN A 342 5.37 9.32 8.27
CA ASN A 342 5.19 7.88 8.30
C ASN A 342 5.83 7.26 9.56
N ALA A 343 7.07 7.65 9.88
CA ALA A 343 7.78 7.16 11.05
C ALA A 343 7.03 7.49 12.35
N ALA A 344 6.53 8.73 12.48
CA ALA A 344 5.75 9.17 13.63
C ALA A 344 4.41 8.44 13.72
N ASN A 345 3.72 8.27 12.59
CA ASN A 345 2.46 7.53 12.56
C ASN A 345 2.64 6.08 12.99
N GLU A 346 3.63 5.36 12.46
CA GLU A 346 3.86 3.97 12.83
C GLU A 346 4.18 3.84 14.34
N GLY A 347 5.03 4.73 14.88
CA GLY A 347 5.38 4.75 16.31
C GLY A 347 4.17 5.07 17.20
N ALA A 348 3.37 6.08 16.84
CA ALA A 348 2.18 6.47 17.59
C ALA A 348 1.08 5.38 17.53
N VAL A 349 0.85 4.77 16.37
CA VAL A 349 -0.11 3.66 16.22
C VAL A 349 0.29 2.45 17.06
N GLU A 350 1.58 2.08 17.09
CA GLU A 350 2.09 1.00 17.93
C GLU A 350 1.89 1.30 19.42
N ALA A 351 2.17 2.54 19.84
CA ALA A 351 1.96 2.98 21.22
C ALA A 351 0.49 2.98 21.61
N PHE A 352 -0.41 3.43 20.74
CA PHE A 352 -1.85 3.36 20.97
C PHE A 352 -2.34 1.91 21.09
N LEU A 353 -1.95 1.03 20.16
CA LEU A 353 -2.33 -0.39 20.19
C LEU A 353 -1.86 -1.10 21.47
N SER A 354 -0.72 -0.69 22.02
CA SER A 354 -0.19 -1.19 23.29
C SER A 354 -0.74 -0.46 24.52
N GLY A 355 -1.66 0.49 24.35
CA GLY A 355 -2.32 1.23 25.44
C GLY A 355 -1.43 2.23 26.18
N ARG A 356 -0.30 2.67 25.56
CA ARG A 356 0.63 3.63 26.13
C ARG A 356 0.21 5.09 25.92
N ILE A 357 -0.60 5.35 24.91
CA ILE A 357 -1.13 6.69 24.58
C ILE A 357 -2.61 6.59 24.23
N GLY A 358 -3.33 7.72 24.28
CA GLY A 358 -4.71 7.83 23.82
C GLY A 358 -4.81 7.99 22.28
N PHE A 359 -6.02 7.84 21.76
CA PHE A 359 -6.27 7.95 20.31
C PHE A 359 -5.95 9.35 19.77
N MET A 360 -6.25 10.39 20.52
CA MET A 360 -6.00 11.78 20.11
C MET A 360 -4.53 12.20 20.27
N ASP A 361 -3.70 11.43 20.95
CA ASP A 361 -2.27 11.67 21.00
C ASP A 361 -1.58 11.30 19.66
N ILE A 362 -2.22 10.44 18.83
CA ILE A 362 -1.68 10.06 17.50
C ILE A 362 -1.46 11.31 16.64
N PRO A 363 -2.50 12.13 16.32
CA PRO A 363 -2.28 13.33 15.52
C PRO A 363 -1.35 14.36 16.17
N ASP A 364 -1.35 14.46 17.51
CA ASP A 364 -0.50 15.42 18.22
C ASP A 364 0.99 15.04 18.10
N ILE A 365 1.33 13.76 18.23
CA ILE A 365 2.69 13.23 18.00
C ILE A 365 3.13 13.44 16.56
N ILE A 366 2.25 13.15 15.60
CA ILE A 366 2.56 13.34 14.17
C ILE A 366 2.77 14.82 13.86
N GLY A 367 1.88 15.70 14.34
CA GLY A 367 2.02 17.14 14.19
C GLY A 367 3.36 17.66 14.72
N ARG A 368 3.72 17.23 15.92
CA ARG A 368 5.01 17.56 16.54
C ARG A 368 6.19 17.07 15.69
N ALA A 369 6.14 15.86 15.17
CA ALA A 369 7.20 15.32 14.33
C ALA A 369 7.40 16.14 13.05
N LEU A 370 6.31 16.63 12.44
CA LEU A 370 6.37 17.51 11.28
C LEU A 370 6.94 18.90 11.62
N ASP A 371 6.52 19.46 12.75
CA ASP A 371 6.94 20.81 13.16
C ASP A 371 8.42 20.85 13.61
N GLU A 372 8.92 19.77 14.21
CA GLU A 372 10.33 19.65 14.63
C GLU A 372 11.23 19.05 13.52
N CYS A 373 10.69 18.63 12.36
CA CYS A 373 11.48 18.10 11.26
C CYS A 373 12.27 19.22 10.56
N SER A 374 13.57 19.25 10.79
CA SER A 374 14.53 20.17 10.15
C SER A 374 15.56 19.44 9.29
N ALA A 375 15.33 18.15 9.02
CA ALA A 375 16.24 17.36 8.21
C ALA A 375 16.23 17.84 6.74
N PRO A 376 17.38 17.81 6.05
CA PRO A 376 17.41 18.04 4.61
C PRO A 376 16.68 16.89 3.89
N ASP A 377 16.26 17.17 2.66
CA ASP A 377 15.64 16.14 1.83
C ASP A 377 16.61 14.97 1.60
N PRO A 378 16.20 13.72 1.91
CA PRO A 378 17.05 12.57 1.76
C PRO A 378 17.35 12.29 0.28
N ALA A 379 18.63 12.15 -0.04
CA ALA A 379 19.13 11.90 -1.40
C ALA A 379 19.39 10.42 -1.71
N SER A 380 19.20 9.52 -0.75
CA SER A 380 19.41 8.08 -0.92
C SER A 380 18.47 7.27 -0.03
N LEU A 381 18.35 5.96 -0.29
CA LEU A 381 17.58 5.04 0.56
C LEU A 381 18.12 5.01 1.99
N GLU A 382 19.43 5.01 2.15
CA GLU A 382 20.09 5.02 3.46
C GLU A 382 19.76 6.29 4.25
N ALA A 383 19.67 7.44 3.58
CA ALA A 383 19.27 8.71 4.19
C ALA A 383 17.80 8.67 4.63
N ILE A 384 16.90 8.06 3.83
CA ILE A 384 15.49 7.84 4.21
C ILE A 384 15.41 6.93 5.44
N GLU A 385 16.11 5.80 5.43
CA GLU A 385 16.12 4.84 6.54
C GLU A 385 16.69 5.47 7.82
N THR A 386 17.73 6.29 7.69
CA THR A 386 18.31 7.05 8.82
C THR A 386 17.29 8.03 9.41
N LEU A 387 16.65 8.83 8.57
CA LEU A 387 15.63 9.78 9.00
C LEU A 387 14.41 9.10 9.63
N ASP A 388 13.93 8.00 9.06
CA ASP A 388 12.86 7.18 9.63
C ASP A 388 13.26 6.68 11.03
N HIS A 389 14.46 6.11 11.17
CA HIS A 389 14.97 5.60 12.44
C HIS A 389 15.10 6.70 13.50
N GLU A 390 15.73 7.83 13.16
CA GLU A 390 15.88 8.96 14.07
C GLU A 390 14.53 9.53 14.52
N THR A 391 13.57 9.61 13.61
CA THR A 391 12.23 10.08 13.94
C THR A 391 11.53 9.11 14.90
N ARG A 392 11.64 7.80 14.67
CA ARG A 392 11.10 6.77 15.59
C ARG A 392 11.72 6.88 17.00
N LEU A 393 13.02 7.10 17.09
CA LEU A 393 13.68 7.29 18.40
C LEU A 393 13.11 8.51 19.13
N ARG A 394 12.96 9.65 18.44
CA ARG A 394 12.37 10.87 19.04
C ARG A 394 10.92 10.64 19.50
N VAL A 395 10.11 10.01 18.65
CA VAL A 395 8.73 9.64 18.98
C VAL A 395 8.69 8.73 20.20
N GLY A 396 9.56 7.73 20.31
CA GLY A 396 9.68 6.88 21.49
C GLY A 396 9.90 7.69 22.78
N LEU A 397 10.83 8.66 22.73
CA LEU A 397 11.11 9.55 23.87
C LEU A 397 9.92 10.47 24.23
N TRP A 398 9.10 10.84 23.27
CA TRP A 398 7.90 11.65 23.56
C TRP A 398 6.80 10.80 24.20
N ILE A 399 6.61 9.57 23.73
CA ILE A 399 5.62 8.62 24.26
C ILE A 399 5.93 8.26 25.73
N GLU A 400 7.20 8.17 26.13
CA GLU A 400 7.60 7.92 27.51
C GLU A 400 7.24 9.07 28.48
N LYS A 401 6.90 10.25 27.94
CA LYS A 401 6.57 11.47 28.72
C LYS A 401 5.08 11.78 28.77
N VAL A 402 4.24 11.05 28.01
CA VAL A 402 2.78 11.14 28.03
C VAL A 402 2.24 10.24 29.13
#